data_0d23af82e9e944edb4f451a68be8beb0
#
_entry.id   0d23af82e9e944edb4f451a68be8beb0
#
_cell.length_a   1.000
_cell.length_b   1.000
_cell.length_c   1.000
_cell.angle_alpha   90.00
_cell.angle_beta   90.00
_cell.angle_gamma   90.00
#
_symmetry.space_group_name_H-M   'P 1'
#
loop_
_entity.id
_entity.type
_entity.pdbx_description
1 polymer ?
#
loop_
_entity_poly.entity_id
_entity_poly.type
_entity_poly.pdbx_seq_one_letter_code
_entity_poly.pdbx_strand_id
1 'polypeptide(L)'
;IYGIGDILDGKPELTPVAIQAGKLLAKRLFNGSKVTCDYTNVATTVFTPLEYGACGLSEETAIEKYGEDNIEVYHSNFTPLEATVPHRLDNVCYAKVICNKKDEERILGMHVLGPNAGEIIQGFSIAFKVGAKKQHLDDLIGIHPTNAEIFTTLEKTKRSGDDPSVTGC
;
A
#
# COMPACT_ATOMS: atom_id res chain seq x y z
N ILE A 1 8.16 12.41 -30.94
CA ILE A 1 6.81 12.49 -30.33
C ILE A 1 6.83 11.62 -29.08
N TYR A 2 6.27 12.12 -27.99
CA TYR A 2 6.17 11.42 -26.69
C TYR A 2 4.71 11.43 -26.25
N GLY A 3 4.29 10.38 -25.52
CA GLY A 3 2.99 10.25 -24.87
C GLY A 3 3.12 10.33 -23.36
N ILE A 4 2.21 11.01 -22.66
CA ILE A 4 2.10 11.06 -21.20
C ILE A 4 0.63 11.14 -20.80
N GLY A 5 0.32 10.76 -19.57
CA GLY A 5 -1.05 10.79 -19.05
C GLY A 5 -1.94 9.70 -19.62
N ASP A 6 -3.22 9.97 -19.68
CA ASP A 6 -4.29 9.01 -19.94
C ASP A 6 -4.28 8.39 -21.34
N ILE A 7 -3.46 8.91 -22.26
CA ILE A 7 -3.27 8.30 -23.58
C ILE A 7 -2.39 7.03 -23.52
N LEU A 8 -1.77 6.72 -22.37
CA LEU A 8 -0.92 5.55 -22.20
C LEU A 8 -1.76 4.36 -21.76
N ASP A 9 -1.94 3.40 -22.64
CA ASP A 9 -2.67 2.17 -22.35
C ASP A 9 -2.05 1.40 -21.17
N GLY A 10 -2.90 0.88 -20.28
CA GLY A 10 -2.49 0.09 -19.10
C GLY A 10 -1.70 0.87 -18.03
N LYS A 11 -1.73 2.21 -18.03
CA LYS A 11 -1.12 3.03 -16.97
C LYS A 11 -2.20 3.68 -16.12
N PRO A 12 -1.86 4.05 -14.84
CA PRO A 12 -2.83 4.72 -13.98
C PRO A 12 -3.30 6.06 -14.57
N GLU A 13 -4.61 6.20 -14.76
CA GLU A 13 -5.26 7.41 -15.27
C GLU A 13 -5.52 8.39 -14.11
N LEU A 14 -4.42 9.03 -13.65
CA LEU A 14 -4.43 9.92 -12.49
C LEU A 14 -3.68 11.22 -12.81
N THR A 15 -4.30 12.35 -12.50
CA THR A 15 -3.69 13.68 -12.70
C THR A 15 -2.28 13.81 -12.12
N PRO A 16 -1.98 13.39 -10.86
CA PRO A 16 -0.62 13.46 -10.32
C PRO A 16 0.39 12.63 -11.09
N VAL A 17 -0.03 11.48 -11.64
CA VAL A 17 0.82 10.62 -12.48
C VAL A 17 1.18 11.32 -13.78
N ALA A 18 0.20 11.90 -14.46
CA ALA A 18 0.43 12.65 -15.71
C ALA A 18 1.36 13.85 -15.47
N ILE A 19 1.16 14.60 -14.39
CA ILE A 19 2.03 15.73 -14.01
C ILE A 19 3.46 15.27 -13.76
N GLN A 20 3.65 14.21 -12.97
CA GLN A 20 4.98 13.70 -12.66
C GLN A 20 5.68 13.14 -13.90
N ALA A 21 4.97 12.41 -14.75
CA ALA A 21 5.49 11.92 -16.02
C ALA A 21 5.97 13.06 -16.92
N GLY A 22 5.18 14.14 -17.03
CA GLY A 22 5.55 15.34 -17.79
C GLY A 22 6.80 16.04 -17.24
N LYS A 23 6.86 16.23 -15.91
CA LYS A 23 8.03 16.82 -15.24
C LYS A 23 9.31 15.99 -15.48
N LEU A 24 9.22 14.67 -15.37
CA LEU A 24 10.37 13.77 -15.58
C LEU A 24 10.77 13.73 -17.06
N LEU A 25 9.82 13.74 -17.99
CA LEU A 25 10.09 13.83 -19.42
C LEU A 25 10.83 15.13 -19.76
N ALA A 26 10.34 16.28 -19.27
CA ALA A 26 11.02 17.57 -19.50
C ALA A 26 12.46 17.57 -18.96
N LYS A 27 12.68 17.02 -17.75
CA LYS A 27 14.05 16.88 -17.21
C LYS A 27 14.94 15.99 -18.05
N ARG A 28 14.41 14.92 -18.65
CA ARG A 28 15.18 14.06 -19.56
C ARG A 28 15.54 14.75 -20.87
N LEU A 29 14.60 15.49 -21.43
CA LEU A 29 14.81 16.16 -22.72
C LEU A 29 15.73 17.37 -22.64
N PHE A 30 15.65 18.14 -21.54
CA PHE A 30 16.30 19.45 -21.45
C PHE A 30 17.34 19.57 -20.34
N ASN A 31 17.46 18.60 -19.43
CA ASN A 31 18.38 18.67 -18.29
C ASN A 31 19.19 17.38 -18.06
N GLY A 32 19.30 16.51 -19.07
CA GLY A 32 20.15 15.32 -19.02
C GLY A 32 19.79 14.26 -17.96
N SER A 33 18.63 14.38 -17.30
CA SER A 33 18.15 13.39 -16.33
C SER A 33 17.91 12.05 -17.02
N LYS A 34 18.17 10.95 -16.32
CA LYS A 34 17.84 9.58 -16.78
C LYS A 34 16.63 8.98 -16.06
N VAL A 35 16.05 9.72 -15.11
CA VAL A 35 14.94 9.23 -14.30
C VAL A 35 13.66 9.15 -15.12
N THR A 36 13.02 7.97 -15.12
CA THR A 36 11.73 7.72 -15.78
C THR A 36 10.60 7.71 -14.74
N CYS A 37 9.36 7.85 -15.21
CA CYS A 37 8.20 7.71 -14.34
C CYS A 37 8.02 6.24 -13.92
N ASP A 38 7.85 6.01 -12.62
CA ASP A 38 7.45 4.73 -12.07
C ASP A 38 5.91 4.68 -12.04
N TYR A 39 5.34 3.82 -12.88
CA TYR A 39 3.89 3.63 -12.98
C TYR A 39 3.39 2.44 -12.13
N THR A 40 4.29 1.70 -11.47
CA THR A 40 3.93 0.48 -10.73
C THR A 40 3.59 0.79 -9.27
N ASN A 41 4.43 1.60 -8.62
CA ASN A 41 4.28 1.91 -7.20
C ASN A 41 3.61 3.29 -7.01
N VAL A 42 2.39 3.39 -7.51
CA VAL A 42 1.56 4.59 -7.40
C VAL A 42 0.55 4.38 -6.29
N ALA A 43 0.59 5.24 -5.28
CA ALA A 43 -0.42 5.25 -4.24
C ALA A 43 -1.76 5.72 -4.83
N THR A 44 -2.83 4.99 -4.51
CA THR A 44 -4.19 5.29 -4.97
C THR A 44 -5.17 5.19 -3.82
N THR A 45 -6.30 5.89 -3.94
CA THR A 45 -7.38 5.82 -2.95
C THR A 45 -8.73 5.87 -3.65
N VAL A 46 -9.64 5.01 -3.19
CA VAL A 46 -11.06 5.08 -3.51
C VAL A 46 -11.77 5.73 -2.32
N PHE A 47 -12.40 6.88 -2.56
CA PHE A 47 -13.03 7.71 -1.53
C PHE A 47 -14.50 7.31 -1.31
N THR A 48 -14.73 6.07 -0.95
CA THR A 48 -16.02 5.57 -0.46
C THR A 48 -16.17 5.92 1.03
N PRO A 49 -17.34 5.72 1.68
CA PRO A 49 -17.51 6.03 3.11
C PRO A 49 -16.46 5.38 4.02
N LEU A 50 -16.05 4.14 3.75
CA LEU A 50 -14.77 3.60 4.18
C LEU A 50 -13.83 3.71 2.99
N GLU A 51 -12.78 4.49 3.15
CA GLU A 51 -11.77 4.67 2.10
C GLU A 51 -10.98 3.37 1.87
N TYR A 52 -10.60 3.12 0.63
CA TYR A 52 -9.66 2.06 0.32
C TYR A 52 -8.39 2.65 -0.29
N GLY A 53 -7.29 2.56 0.45
CA GLY A 53 -5.98 3.00 0.02
C GLY A 53 -5.10 1.80 -0.37
N ALA A 54 -4.33 1.95 -1.45
CA ALA A 54 -3.42 0.91 -1.91
C ALA A 54 -2.16 1.49 -2.56
N CYS A 55 -1.05 0.78 -2.44
CA CYS A 55 0.19 1.02 -3.19
C CYS A 55 0.87 -0.32 -3.50
N GLY A 56 1.44 -0.44 -4.69
CA GLY A 56 2.12 -1.64 -5.14
C GLY A 56 1.19 -2.67 -5.76
N LEU A 57 1.54 -3.94 -5.65
CA LEU A 57 0.84 -5.05 -6.30
C LEU A 57 -0.38 -5.51 -5.49
N SER A 58 -1.42 -5.96 -6.19
CA SER A 58 -2.45 -6.80 -5.58
C SER A 58 -1.88 -8.18 -5.23
N GLU A 59 -2.58 -8.90 -4.37
CA GLU A 59 -2.20 -10.26 -3.98
C GLU A 59 -2.17 -11.20 -5.19
N GLU A 60 -3.18 -11.11 -6.06
CA GLU A 60 -3.30 -11.90 -7.27
C GLU A 60 -2.13 -11.62 -8.23
N THR A 61 -1.82 -10.35 -8.47
CA THR A 61 -0.69 -9.97 -9.34
C THR A 61 0.65 -10.38 -8.73
N ALA A 62 0.81 -10.32 -7.42
CA ALA A 62 2.02 -10.77 -6.75
C ALA A 62 2.21 -12.28 -6.88
N ILE A 63 1.14 -13.06 -6.70
CA ILE A 63 1.14 -14.53 -6.88
C ILE A 63 1.46 -14.90 -8.32
N GLU A 64 0.81 -14.26 -9.28
CA GLU A 64 1.07 -14.49 -10.72
C GLU A 64 2.54 -14.24 -11.07
N LYS A 65 3.12 -13.16 -10.54
CA LYS A 65 4.47 -12.72 -10.88
C LYS A 65 5.58 -13.51 -10.18
N TYR A 66 5.37 -13.89 -8.94
CA TYR A 66 6.42 -14.48 -8.09
C TYR A 66 6.15 -15.92 -7.67
N GLY A 67 4.94 -16.44 -7.87
CA GLY A 67 4.48 -17.74 -7.43
C GLY A 67 3.97 -17.73 -5.98
N GLU A 68 2.90 -18.48 -5.72
CA GLU A 68 2.19 -18.51 -4.44
C GLU A 68 3.10 -18.86 -3.25
N ASP A 69 4.01 -19.82 -3.42
CA ASP A 69 4.94 -20.26 -2.37
C ASP A 69 5.92 -19.16 -1.93
N ASN A 70 6.14 -18.15 -2.78
CA ASN A 70 7.07 -17.06 -2.53
C ASN A 70 6.40 -15.82 -1.94
N ILE A 71 5.07 -15.80 -1.85
CA ILE A 71 4.31 -14.69 -1.30
C ILE A 71 3.89 -15.01 0.12
N GLU A 72 4.07 -14.05 1.00
CA GLU A 72 3.45 -14.01 2.32
C GLU A 72 2.54 -12.80 2.42
N VAL A 73 1.37 -12.97 3.04
CA VAL A 73 0.39 -11.90 3.22
C VAL A 73 0.08 -11.76 4.69
N TYR A 74 0.61 -10.72 5.28
CA TYR A 74 0.28 -10.29 6.64
C TYR A 74 -1.00 -9.49 6.61
N HIS A 75 -1.94 -9.75 7.51
CA HIS A 75 -3.22 -9.07 7.49
C HIS A 75 -3.88 -8.98 8.86
N SER A 76 -4.78 -8.01 9.00
CA SER A 76 -5.62 -7.85 10.18
C SER A 76 -6.93 -7.14 9.87
N ASN A 77 -8.00 -7.57 10.53
CA ASN A 77 -9.21 -6.76 10.68
C ASN A 77 -9.07 -5.89 11.92
N PHE A 78 -9.60 -4.69 11.88
CA PHE A 78 -9.54 -3.78 13.03
C PHE A 78 -10.76 -2.87 13.12
N THR A 79 -10.94 -2.30 14.30
CA THR A 79 -11.97 -1.28 14.59
C THR A 79 -11.25 0.05 14.79
N PRO A 80 -11.55 1.09 14.01
CA PRO A 80 -10.93 2.39 14.21
C PRO A 80 -11.38 3.00 15.55
N LEU A 81 -10.49 3.73 16.23
CA LEU A 81 -10.75 4.28 17.55
C LEU A 81 -12.07 5.08 17.63
N GLU A 82 -12.33 5.92 16.63
CA GLU A 82 -13.55 6.73 16.55
C GLU A 82 -14.84 5.92 16.48
N ALA A 83 -14.76 4.64 16.19
CA ALA A 83 -15.91 3.74 16.10
C ALA A 83 -16.11 2.87 17.33
N THR A 84 -15.19 2.87 18.29
CA THR A 84 -15.26 2.00 19.48
C THR A 84 -16.39 2.38 20.41
N VAL A 85 -16.61 3.66 20.70
CA VAL A 85 -17.67 4.14 21.58
C VAL A 85 -19.07 3.94 20.97
N PRO A 86 -19.33 4.30 19.70
CA PRO A 86 -20.64 4.06 19.09
C PRO A 86 -20.86 2.61 18.64
N HIS A 87 -19.91 1.71 18.84
CA HIS A 87 -19.94 0.32 18.38
C HIS A 87 -20.30 0.19 16.89
N ARG A 88 -19.69 1.04 16.09
CA ARG A 88 -19.78 1.00 14.62
C ARG A 88 -18.48 0.48 14.04
N LEU A 89 -18.55 -0.12 12.87
CA LEU A 89 -17.37 -0.59 12.15
C LEU A 89 -16.52 -1.62 12.92
N ASP A 90 -17.14 -2.40 13.82
CA ASP A 90 -16.43 -3.44 14.58
C ASP A 90 -15.82 -4.45 13.60
N ASN A 91 -14.49 -4.54 13.55
CA ASN A 91 -13.71 -5.42 12.64
C ASN A 91 -14.08 -5.33 11.14
N VAL A 92 -14.64 -4.22 10.68
CA VAL A 92 -14.95 -4.01 9.25
C VAL A 92 -13.81 -3.33 8.49
N CYS A 93 -12.88 -2.69 9.22
CA CYS A 93 -11.65 -2.18 8.62
C CYS A 93 -10.66 -3.32 8.42
N TYR A 94 -9.79 -3.18 7.42
CA TYR A 94 -8.86 -4.24 7.07
C TYR A 94 -7.56 -3.66 6.55
N ALA A 95 -6.45 -4.27 6.96
CA ALA A 95 -5.14 -3.94 6.41
C ALA A 95 -4.40 -5.21 6.00
N LYS A 96 -3.61 -5.11 4.92
CA LYS A 96 -2.69 -6.17 4.52
C LYS A 96 -1.40 -5.64 3.92
N VAL A 97 -0.33 -6.40 4.13
CA VAL A 97 0.98 -6.21 3.51
C VAL A 97 1.34 -7.50 2.78
N ILE A 98 1.73 -7.36 1.53
CA ILE A 98 2.13 -8.46 0.64
C ILE A 98 3.63 -8.43 0.50
N CYS A 99 4.30 -9.53 0.83
CA CYS A 99 5.75 -9.64 0.90
C CYS A 99 6.29 -10.75 0.01
N ASN A 100 7.52 -10.55 -0.52
CA ASN A 100 8.27 -11.57 -1.24
C ASN A 100 9.24 -12.28 -0.30
N LYS A 101 8.96 -13.51 0.06
CA LYS A 101 9.79 -14.34 0.95
C LYS A 101 11.21 -14.56 0.42
N LYS A 102 11.39 -14.62 -0.90
CA LYS A 102 12.71 -14.83 -1.52
C LYS A 102 13.58 -13.56 -1.53
N ASP A 103 13.02 -12.40 -1.25
CA ASP A 103 13.73 -11.14 -1.20
C ASP A 103 13.61 -10.53 0.21
N GLU A 104 13.91 -11.34 1.23
CA GLU A 104 13.91 -10.96 2.64
C GLU A 104 12.62 -10.22 3.03
N GLU A 105 11.49 -10.74 2.59
CA GLU A 105 10.15 -10.17 2.81
C GLU A 105 10.03 -8.72 2.34
N ARG A 106 10.65 -8.38 1.19
CA ARG A 106 10.42 -7.10 0.54
C ARG A 106 8.94 -6.85 0.31
N ILE A 107 8.48 -5.67 0.69
CA ILE A 107 7.10 -5.24 0.52
C ILE A 107 6.80 -5.05 -0.96
N LEU A 108 5.81 -5.78 -1.45
CA LEU A 108 5.31 -5.71 -2.82
C LEU A 108 4.00 -4.94 -2.93
N GLY A 109 3.18 -4.95 -1.88
CA GLY A 109 1.90 -4.27 -1.83
C GLY A 109 1.48 -3.94 -0.41
N MET A 110 0.83 -2.79 -0.24
CA MET A 110 0.19 -2.37 1.02
C MET A 110 -1.22 -1.91 0.70
N HIS A 111 -2.18 -2.37 1.49
CA HIS A 111 -3.60 -2.12 1.30
C HIS A 111 -4.27 -1.85 2.63
N VAL A 112 -5.14 -0.85 2.68
CA VAL A 112 -5.95 -0.55 3.87
C VAL A 112 -7.35 -0.11 3.48
N LEU A 113 -8.34 -0.67 4.14
CA LEU A 113 -9.73 -0.27 4.09
C LEU A 113 -10.08 0.32 5.47
N GLY A 114 -10.44 1.58 5.51
CA GLY A 114 -10.79 2.25 6.76
C GLY A 114 -10.75 3.78 6.63
N PRO A 115 -11.08 4.50 7.70
CA PRO A 115 -10.97 5.95 7.72
C PRO A 115 -9.53 6.42 7.49
N ASN A 116 -9.37 7.50 6.72
CA ASN A 116 -8.08 8.13 6.39
C ASN A 116 -7.11 7.24 5.60
N ALA A 117 -7.61 6.23 4.89
CA ALA A 117 -6.77 5.30 4.14
C ALA A 117 -5.89 6.01 3.09
N GLY A 118 -6.39 7.10 2.49
CA GLY A 118 -5.62 7.91 1.54
C GLY A 118 -4.39 8.54 2.18
N GLU A 119 -4.54 9.18 3.33
CA GLU A 119 -3.43 9.81 4.06
C GLU A 119 -2.42 8.78 4.55
N ILE A 120 -2.91 7.62 5.02
CA ILE A 120 -2.08 6.52 5.48
C ILE A 120 -1.20 5.99 4.34
N ILE A 121 -1.80 5.61 3.22
CA ILE A 121 -1.08 5.04 2.08
C ILE A 121 -0.16 6.07 1.42
N GLN A 122 -0.54 7.35 1.37
CA GLN A 122 0.35 8.40 0.88
C GLN A 122 1.66 8.42 1.69
N GLY A 123 1.60 8.34 3.00
CA GLY A 123 2.79 8.31 3.87
C GLY A 123 3.63 7.04 3.66
N PHE A 124 3.00 5.87 3.71
CA PHE A 124 3.69 4.58 3.56
C PHE A 124 4.20 4.31 2.14
N SER A 125 3.73 5.02 1.13
CA SER A 125 4.20 4.84 -0.26
C SER A 125 5.70 5.04 -0.44
N ILE A 126 6.37 5.76 0.46
CA ILE A 126 7.84 5.92 0.47
C ILE A 126 8.55 4.56 0.65
N ALA A 127 7.93 3.60 1.35
CA ALA A 127 8.49 2.27 1.55
C ALA A 127 8.85 1.57 0.23
N PHE A 128 8.03 1.76 -0.81
CA PHE A 128 8.28 1.19 -2.14
C PHE A 128 9.48 1.85 -2.85
N LYS A 129 9.71 3.12 -2.61
CA LYS A 129 10.84 3.84 -3.22
C LYS A 129 12.19 3.45 -2.62
N VAL A 130 12.21 3.09 -1.33
CA VAL A 130 13.42 2.67 -0.62
C VAL A 130 13.57 1.15 -0.55
N GLY A 131 12.61 0.40 -1.12
CA GLY A 131 12.64 -1.06 -1.10
C GLY A 131 12.53 -1.63 0.31
N ALA A 132 11.58 -1.13 1.09
CA ALA A 132 11.37 -1.57 2.46
C ALA A 132 10.95 -3.05 2.52
N LYS A 133 11.26 -3.69 3.65
CA LYS A 133 10.94 -5.08 4.00
C LYS A 133 9.98 -5.08 5.16
N LYS A 134 9.32 -6.22 5.40
CA LYS A 134 8.40 -6.41 6.54
C LYS A 134 9.05 -6.02 7.87
N GLN A 135 10.30 -6.42 8.08
CA GLN A 135 11.08 -6.07 9.28
C GLN A 135 11.11 -4.56 9.55
N HIS A 136 11.16 -3.73 8.51
CA HIS A 136 11.15 -2.28 8.71
C HIS A 136 9.82 -1.76 9.27
N LEU A 137 8.70 -2.43 8.98
CA LEU A 137 7.41 -2.11 9.60
C LEU A 137 7.36 -2.61 11.04
N ASP A 138 7.92 -3.79 11.33
CA ASP A 138 7.95 -4.37 12.67
C ASP A 138 8.84 -3.56 13.63
N ASP A 139 9.88 -2.93 13.10
CA ASP A 139 10.79 -2.07 13.87
C ASP A 139 10.23 -0.65 14.09
N LEU A 140 9.12 -0.29 13.42
CA LEU A 140 8.50 1.03 13.62
C LEU A 140 7.73 1.10 14.95
N ILE A 141 7.85 2.26 15.59
CA ILE A 141 6.98 2.61 16.72
C ILE A 141 5.76 3.32 16.17
N GLY A 142 4.58 2.71 16.34
CA GLY A 142 3.30 3.29 15.92
C GLY A 142 2.91 4.50 16.75
N ILE A 143 2.16 5.41 16.15
CA ILE A 143 1.51 6.48 16.88
C ILE A 143 0.19 5.96 17.40
N HIS A 144 0.06 5.83 18.72
CA HIS A 144 -1.18 5.38 19.34
C HIS A 144 -1.98 6.58 19.89
N PRO A 145 -3.32 6.64 19.66
CA PRO A 145 -4.09 5.74 18.79
C PRO A 145 -4.21 6.31 17.36
N THR A 146 -3.86 5.55 16.36
CA THR A 146 -4.09 5.89 14.95
C THR A 146 -4.44 4.65 14.13
N ASN A 147 -5.17 4.82 13.01
CA ASN A 147 -5.43 3.70 12.10
C ASN A 147 -4.15 3.24 11.38
N ALA A 148 -3.15 4.12 11.27
CA ALA A 148 -1.88 3.81 10.60
C ALA A 148 -1.02 2.79 11.36
N GLU A 149 -1.14 2.74 12.70
CA GLU A 149 -0.33 1.83 13.52
C GLU A 149 -0.62 0.36 13.23
N ILE A 150 -1.76 0.03 12.60
CA ILE A 150 -2.06 -1.35 12.18
C ILE A 150 -0.92 -1.97 11.37
N PHE A 151 -0.21 -1.19 10.56
CA PHE A 151 0.90 -1.69 9.77
C PHE A 151 2.14 -2.06 10.58
N THR A 152 2.25 -1.57 11.80
CA THR A 152 3.37 -1.90 12.71
C THR A 152 3.08 -3.10 13.61
N THR A 153 1.87 -3.66 13.52
CA THR A 153 1.38 -4.73 14.39
C THR A 153 0.86 -5.96 13.62
N LEU A 154 1.07 -6.01 12.30
CA LEU A 154 0.65 -7.14 11.47
C LEU A 154 1.55 -8.36 11.70
N GLU A 155 1.09 -9.35 12.44
CA GLU A 155 1.81 -10.59 12.71
C GLU A 155 1.17 -11.81 12.04
N LYS A 156 -0.18 -11.82 11.95
CA LYS A 156 -0.93 -12.95 11.40
C LYS A 156 -0.82 -12.99 9.89
N THR A 157 -0.63 -14.18 9.34
CA THR A 157 -0.57 -14.39 7.90
C THR A 157 -1.79 -15.12 7.39
N LYS A 158 -2.17 -14.89 6.14
CA LYS A 158 -3.25 -15.67 5.53
C LYS A 158 -2.95 -17.17 5.51
N ARG A 159 -1.69 -17.53 5.38
CA ARG A 159 -1.23 -18.92 5.33
C ARG A 159 -1.36 -19.63 6.68
N SER A 160 -1.32 -18.91 7.81
CA SER A 160 -1.51 -19.51 9.13
C SER A 160 -2.95 -20.02 9.34
N GLY A 161 -3.91 -19.40 8.68
CA GLY A 161 -5.34 -19.70 8.87
C GLY A 161 -5.90 -19.13 10.19
N ASP A 162 -5.13 -18.34 10.92
CA ASP A 162 -5.57 -17.70 12.15
C ASP A 162 -6.59 -16.58 11.88
N ASP A 163 -7.50 -16.39 12.82
CA ASP A 163 -8.47 -15.29 12.74
C ASP A 163 -7.74 -13.94 12.74
N PRO A 164 -7.87 -13.14 11.67
CA PRO A 164 -7.20 -11.86 11.57
C PRO A 164 -7.77 -10.76 12.48
N SER A 165 -8.87 -11.02 13.18
CA SER A 165 -9.50 -10.02 14.04
C SER A 165 -8.59 -9.62 15.21
N VAL A 166 -8.58 -8.32 15.53
CA VAL A 166 -7.90 -7.77 16.69
C VAL A 166 -8.93 -7.56 17.79
N THR A 167 -8.64 -8.02 19.00
CA THR A 167 -9.45 -7.79 20.18
C THR A 167 -8.77 -6.73 21.05
N GLY A 168 -9.34 -5.54 21.06
CA GLY A 168 -8.86 -4.41 21.86
C GLY A 168 -8.22 -3.28 21.03
N CYS A 169 -8.04 -2.15 21.68
CA CYS A 169 -7.25 -1.02 21.15
C CYS A 169 -5.77 -1.28 21.37
#